data_c87b900d11bc2910e2f457e5a5d05da1
#
_entry.id   c87b900d11bc2910e2f457e5a5d05da1
#
_cell.length_a   1.000
_cell.length_b   1.000
_cell.length_c   1.000
_cell.angle_alpha   90.00
_cell.angle_beta   90.00
_cell.angle_gamma   90.00
#
_symmetry.space_group_name_H-M   'P 1'
#
loop_
_entity.id
_entity.type
_entity.pdbx_description
1 polymer ?
#
loop_
_entity_poly.entity_id
_entity_poly.type
_entity_poly.pdbx_seq_one_letter_code
_entity_poly.pdbx_strand_id
1 'polypeptide(L)'
;HVNIPSPLSPSLIAINKKTGELLGEDDAKIGNRLFHGQWSSPSTGKVNGKDLIFFGGGDGWCYAFDAVPKKEGDGAFLKTVWKYDANPPEYKAKDGKPIKYPAAEGPSEINSTPVFWKNRIYVATGQDPEHGEGVGHLVCLDATKTGDITKTGVIWEFKGINRSISTVSIDPTTGLLFIGDFSGFVYCLESETGKLHWKFDMKAHMWSSTMVADGKVYVGDEDGDFVVLASSVEKKVLSECNVGAPIFSTPIVANGSMYICSQTHMFVVGDGATPVQSAAKP
;
A
#
# COMPACT_ATOMS: atom_id res chain seq x y z
N HIS A 1 -5.61 -4.33 -22.47
CA HIS A 1 -4.47 -5.16 -22.02
C HIS A 1 -3.18 -4.50 -22.44
N VAL A 2 -2.36 -4.11 -21.48
CA VAL A 2 -0.97 -3.77 -21.77
C VAL A 2 -0.26 -5.04 -22.23
N ASN A 3 0.53 -4.91 -23.26
CA ASN A 3 1.34 -6.04 -23.73
C ASN A 3 2.48 -6.27 -22.73
N ILE A 4 2.37 -7.29 -21.89
CA ILE A 4 3.42 -7.64 -20.94
C ILE A 4 4.58 -8.29 -21.68
N PRO A 5 5.76 -7.66 -21.76
CA PRO A 5 6.86 -8.15 -22.61
C PRO A 5 7.40 -9.51 -22.15
N SER A 6 7.32 -9.79 -20.86
CA SER A 6 7.87 -11.02 -20.27
C SER A 6 6.91 -11.61 -19.21
N PRO A 7 5.77 -12.17 -19.63
CA PRO A 7 4.72 -12.62 -18.72
C PRO A 7 5.16 -13.83 -17.85
N LEU A 8 6.22 -14.50 -18.22
CA LEU A 8 6.77 -15.63 -17.46
C LEU A 8 7.84 -15.22 -16.44
N SER A 9 8.27 -13.94 -16.43
CA SER A 9 9.20 -13.47 -15.43
C SER A 9 8.54 -13.50 -14.05
N PRO A 10 9.29 -13.89 -12.98
CA PRO A 10 8.76 -13.85 -11.62
C PRO A 10 8.44 -12.40 -11.21
N SER A 11 7.36 -12.24 -10.45
CA SER A 11 6.96 -10.95 -9.90
C SER A 11 7.59 -10.67 -8.54
N LEU A 12 8.02 -11.72 -7.84
CA LEU A 12 8.70 -11.64 -6.56
C LEU A 12 9.87 -12.63 -6.53
N ILE A 13 11.04 -12.14 -6.12
CA ILE A 13 12.25 -12.96 -5.97
C ILE A 13 12.85 -12.83 -4.57
N ALA A 14 13.49 -13.88 -4.09
CA ALA A 14 14.29 -13.86 -2.88
C ALA A 14 15.78 -13.86 -3.24
N ILE A 15 16.54 -12.93 -2.69
CA ILE A 15 17.97 -12.76 -2.95
C ILE A 15 18.74 -12.80 -1.63
N ASN A 16 19.89 -13.46 -1.62
CA ASN A 16 20.82 -13.37 -0.52
C ASN A 16 21.42 -11.96 -0.45
N LYS A 17 21.09 -11.20 0.59
CA LYS A 17 21.51 -9.80 0.73
C LYS A 17 23.03 -9.58 0.81
N LYS A 18 23.80 -10.62 1.11
CA LYS A 18 25.28 -10.53 1.23
C LYS A 18 25.98 -10.88 -0.09
N THR A 19 25.45 -11.85 -0.83
CA THR A 19 26.10 -12.39 -2.04
C THR A 19 25.43 -11.94 -3.33
N GLY A 20 24.16 -11.49 -3.28
CA GLY A 20 23.35 -11.21 -4.46
C GLY A 20 22.79 -12.46 -5.15
N GLU A 21 23.02 -13.63 -4.59
CA GLU A 21 22.57 -14.91 -5.15
C GLU A 21 21.05 -15.02 -5.12
N LEU A 22 20.42 -15.45 -6.23
CA LEU A 22 19.01 -15.78 -6.29
C LEU A 22 18.73 -17.03 -5.47
N LEU A 23 17.86 -16.92 -4.47
CA LEU A 23 17.45 -18.00 -3.59
C LEU A 23 16.15 -18.67 -4.02
N GLY A 24 15.31 -17.95 -4.75
CA GLY A 24 14.04 -18.45 -5.23
C GLY A 24 13.15 -17.37 -5.82
N GLU A 25 12.08 -17.80 -6.47
CA GLU A 25 11.08 -16.94 -7.13
C GLU A 25 9.66 -17.36 -6.78
N ASP A 26 8.65 -16.49 -7.00
CA ASP A 26 7.27 -16.82 -6.70
C ASP A 26 6.75 -17.96 -7.59
N ASP A 27 5.86 -18.80 -7.03
CA ASP A 27 5.18 -19.87 -7.78
C ASP A 27 3.79 -19.43 -8.29
N ALA A 28 3.39 -18.18 -8.06
CA ALA A 28 2.03 -17.70 -8.34
C ALA A 28 1.81 -17.33 -9.81
N LYS A 29 2.86 -17.16 -10.62
CA LYS A 29 2.79 -16.80 -12.05
C LYS A 29 1.96 -15.53 -12.28
N ILE A 30 2.16 -14.51 -11.46
CA ILE A 30 1.40 -13.26 -11.45
C ILE A 30 1.51 -12.54 -12.80
N GLY A 31 2.69 -12.53 -13.40
CA GLY A 31 2.97 -11.86 -14.69
C GLY A 31 2.00 -12.19 -15.83
N ASN A 32 1.40 -13.40 -15.82
CA ASN A 32 0.42 -13.82 -16.82
C ASN A 32 -0.94 -13.12 -16.70
N ARG A 33 -1.22 -12.45 -15.56
CA ARG A 33 -2.53 -11.88 -15.24
C ARG A 33 -2.50 -10.37 -14.97
N LEU A 34 -1.37 -9.73 -15.15
CA LEU A 34 -1.21 -8.29 -14.92
C LEU A 34 -2.19 -7.47 -15.74
N PHE A 35 -2.81 -6.49 -15.12
CA PHE A 35 -3.61 -5.50 -15.82
C PHE A 35 -2.72 -4.46 -16.51
N HIS A 36 -1.70 -3.95 -15.76
CA HIS A 36 -0.76 -2.94 -16.25
C HIS A 36 0.67 -3.22 -15.75
N GLY A 37 0.97 -2.98 -14.47
CA GLY A 37 2.31 -3.07 -13.90
C GLY A 37 2.33 -3.74 -12.53
N GLN A 38 3.53 -3.76 -11.93
CA GLN A 38 3.78 -4.23 -10.57
C GLN A 38 4.36 -3.08 -9.76
N TRP A 39 3.58 -2.47 -8.90
CA TRP A 39 3.94 -1.27 -8.15
C TRP A 39 4.06 -1.49 -6.65
N SER A 40 3.42 -2.56 -6.14
CA SER A 40 3.44 -2.90 -4.73
C SER A 40 4.82 -3.31 -4.25
N SER A 41 5.14 -2.98 -3.01
CA SER A 41 6.31 -3.53 -2.31
C SER A 41 5.90 -4.73 -1.45
N PRO A 42 6.78 -5.71 -1.25
CA PRO A 42 6.51 -6.80 -0.31
C PRO A 42 6.62 -6.31 1.14
N SER A 43 5.83 -6.92 2.01
CA SER A 43 5.98 -6.80 3.46
C SER A 43 6.15 -8.18 4.10
N THR A 44 6.51 -8.23 5.36
CA THR A 44 6.74 -9.48 6.08
C THR A 44 6.02 -9.50 7.42
N GLY A 45 5.69 -10.70 7.88
CA GLY A 45 5.10 -10.88 9.20
C GLY A 45 5.25 -12.32 9.69
N LYS A 46 5.19 -12.49 11.01
CA LYS A 46 5.24 -13.82 11.63
C LYS A 46 3.82 -14.27 11.98
N VAL A 47 3.34 -15.29 11.27
CA VAL A 47 1.99 -15.88 11.43
C VAL A 47 2.14 -17.27 12.01
N ASN A 48 1.60 -17.53 13.20
CA ASN A 48 1.70 -18.84 13.88
C ASN A 48 3.13 -19.37 13.95
N GLY A 49 4.11 -18.49 14.22
CA GLY A 49 5.52 -18.83 14.31
C GLY A 49 6.27 -18.95 12.98
N LYS A 50 5.58 -18.82 11.85
CA LYS A 50 6.13 -18.92 10.50
C LYS A 50 6.30 -17.55 9.87
N ASP A 51 7.45 -17.29 9.27
CA ASP A 51 7.70 -16.04 8.55
C ASP A 51 7.03 -16.11 7.16
N LEU A 52 6.18 -15.14 6.86
CA LEU A 52 5.51 -15.00 5.58
C LEU A 52 5.88 -13.67 4.92
N ILE A 53 5.80 -13.66 3.58
CA ILE A 53 5.92 -12.48 2.74
C ILE A 53 4.53 -12.19 2.18
N PHE A 54 4.08 -10.94 2.27
CA PHE A 54 2.83 -10.48 1.69
C PHE A 54 3.12 -9.56 0.52
N PHE A 55 2.38 -9.73 -0.58
CA PHE A 55 2.61 -9.00 -1.81
C PHE A 55 1.30 -8.69 -2.53
N GLY A 56 1.17 -7.44 -3.01
CA GLY A 56 0.06 -7.00 -3.83
C GLY A 56 0.39 -7.17 -5.31
N GLY A 57 -0.44 -7.92 -6.03
CA GLY A 57 -0.24 -8.14 -7.46
C GLY A 57 -0.87 -7.05 -8.32
N GLY A 58 -0.23 -6.72 -9.44
CA GLY A 58 -0.82 -5.92 -10.51
C GLY A 58 -1.93 -6.66 -11.28
N ASP A 59 -2.27 -7.87 -10.84
CA ASP A 59 -3.43 -8.65 -11.26
C ASP A 59 -4.62 -8.48 -10.29
N GLY A 60 -4.48 -7.59 -9.28
CA GLY A 60 -5.51 -7.31 -8.28
C GLY A 60 -5.65 -8.36 -7.20
N TRP A 61 -4.71 -9.30 -7.08
CA TRP A 61 -4.67 -10.29 -6.02
C TRP A 61 -3.66 -9.94 -4.94
N CYS A 62 -4.01 -10.17 -3.69
CA CYS A 62 -3.08 -10.16 -2.57
C CYS A 62 -2.60 -11.58 -2.29
N TYR A 63 -1.29 -11.73 -2.09
CA TYR A 63 -0.63 -13.03 -1.90
C TYR A 63 0.09 -13.08 -0.56
N ALA A 64 0.13 -14.28 0.03
CA ALA A 64 1.08 -14.63 1.07
C ALA A 64 1.95 -15.79 0.60
N PHE A 65 3.25 -15.64 0.76
CA PHE A 65 4.23 -16.66 0.42
C PHE A 65 4.99 -17.13 1.67
N ASP A 66 5.42 -18.37 1.65
CA ASP A 66 6.43 -18.87 2.59
C ASP A 66 7.74 -18.08 2.37
N ALA A 67 8.28 -17.47 3.41
CA ALA A 67 9.49 -16.67 3.28
C ALA A 67 10.76 -17.50 2.98
N VAL A 68 10.69 -18.82 3.19
CA VAL A 68 11.79 -19.74 2.91
C VAL A 68 11.53 -20.47 1.58
N PRO A 69 12.33 -20.19 0.53
CA PRO A 69 12.19 -20.87 -0.75
C PRO A 69 12.35 -22.38 -0.61
N LYS A 70 11.52 -23.14 -1.32
CA LYS A 70 11.57 -24.62 -1.35
C LYS A 70 12.07 -25.10 -2.70
N LYS A 71 13.01 -26.02 -2.70
CA LYS A 71 13.50 -26.68 -3.91
C LYS A 71 12.39 -27.53 -4.53
N GLU A 72 12.23 -27.41 -5.85
CA GLU A 72 11.29 -28.19 -6.66
C GLU A 72 11.89 -28.34 -8.06
N GLY A 73 12.30 -29.57 -8.40
CA GLY A 73 13.08 -29.82 -9.61
C GLY A 73 14.41 -29.05 -9.60
N ASP A 74 14.69 -28.34 -10.69
CA ASP A 74 15.92 -27.54 -10.83
C ASP A 74 15.78 -26.12 -10.25
N GLY A 75 14.58 -25.72 -9.78
CA GLY A 75 14.29 -24.41 -9.24
C GLY A 75 14.12 -24.39 -7.71
N ALA A 76 13.94 -23.19 -7.19
CA ALA A 76 13.52 -22.95 -5.81
C ALA A 76 12.41 -21.89 -5.79
N PHE A 77 11.35 -22.13 -5.01
CA PHE A 77 10.15 -21.32 -5.07
C PHE A 77 9.70 -20.84 -3.69
N LEU A 78 9.32 -19.56 -3.62
CA LEU A 78 8.48 -18.99 -2.57
C LEU A 78 7.09 -19.57 -2.77
N LYS A 79 6.69 -20.50 -1.92
CA LYS A 79 5.41 -21.21 -2.08
C LYS A 79 4.24 -20.35 -1.61
N THR A 80 3.24 -20.20 -2.45
CA THR A 80 1.99 -19.52 -2.09
C THR A 80 1.31 -20.24 -0.93
N VAL A 81 1.11 -19.52 0.18
CA VAL A 81 0.37 -20.00 1.36
C VAL A 81 -1.11 -19.72 1.21
N TRP A 82 -1.44 -18.49 0.79
CA TRP A 82 -2.79 -18.09 0.42
C TRP A 82 -2.78 -16.97 -0.63
N LYS A 83 -3.92 -16.79 -1.27
CA LYS A 83 -4.20 -15.68 -2.16
C LYS A 83 -5.62 -15.16 -1.97
N TYR A 84 -5.83 -13.89 -2.22
CA TYR A 84 -7.11 -13.19 -2.10
C TYR A 84 -7.34 -12.30 -3.32
N ASP A 85 -8.49 -12.44 -4.01
CA ASP A 85 -8.91 -11.54 -5.09
C ASP A 85 -9.50 -10.27 -4.47
N ALA A 86 -8.77 -9.15 -4.56
CA ALA A 86 -9.15 -7.90 -3.92
C ALA A 86 -10.17 -7.08 -4.74
N ASN A 87 -10.51 -7.54 -5.95
CA ASN A 87 -11.56 -6.94 -6.76
C ASN A 87 -12.90 -7.62 -6.47
N PRO A 88 -13.87 -6.93 -5.84
CA PRO A 88 -15.23 -7.45 -5.70
C PRO A 88 -15.86 -7.80 -7.05
N PRO A 89 -16.83 -8.71 -7.11
CA PRO A 89 -17.45 -9.11 -8.38
C PRO A 89 -17.98 -7.95 -9.22
N GLU A 90 -18.54 -6.93 -8.56
CA GLU A 90 -19.07 -5.71 -9.20
C GLU A 90 -18.00 -4.84 -9.87
N TYR A 91 -16.70 -4.99 -9.48
CA TYR A 91 -15.58 -4.29 -10.12
C TYR A 91 -15.02 -5.06 -11.32
N LYS A 92 -15.46 -6.28 -11.53
CA LYS A 92 -15.00 -7.15 -12.62
C LYS A 92 -16.01 -7.31 -13.75
N ALA A 93 -17.31 -7.14 -13.46
CA ALA A 93 -18.38 -7.29 -14.45
C ALA A 93 -19.53 -6.32 -14.17
N LYS A 94 -20.14 -5.81 -15.26
CA LYS A 94 -21.34 -4.99 -15.27
C LYS A 94 -22.33 -5.54 -16.29
N ASP A 95 -23.58 -5.74 -15.91
CA ASP A 95 -24.65 -6.30 -16.77
C ASP A 95 -24.24 -7.63 -17.43
N GLY A 96 -23.55 -8.50 -16.68
CA GLY A 96 -23.07 -9.79 -17.15
C GLY A 96 -21.88 -9.74 -18.12
N LYS A 97 -21.32 -8.57 -18.37
CA LYS A 97 -20.14 -8.39 -19.26
C LYS A 97 -18.91 -8.02 -18.43
N PRO A 98 -17.73 -8.58 -18.75
CA PRO A 98 -16.48 -8.18 -18.10
C PRO A 98 -16.19 -6.68 -18.30
N ILE A 99 -15.83 -6.00 -17.22
CA ILE A 99 -15.28 -4.64 -17.27
C ILE A 99 -13.83 -4.75 -17.73
N LYS A 100 -13.46 -3.97 -18.76
CA LYS A 100 -12.09 -3.94 -19.24
C LYS A 100 -11.27 -2.92 -18.49
N TYR A 101 -10.07 -3.31 -18.06
CA TYR A 101 -9.08 -2.38 -17.54
C TYR A 101 -8.53 -1.48 -18.68
N PRO A 102 -8.31 -0.17 -18.47
CA PRO A 102 -8.73 0.61 -17.32
C PRO A 102 -10.19 1.07 -17.45
N ALA A 103 -10.90 1.11 -16.33
CA ALA A 103 -12.25 1.69 -16.27
C ALA A 103 -12.50 2.26 -14.87
N ALA A 104 -13.32 3.32 -14.77
CA ALA A 104 -13.63 3.96 -13.49
C ALA A 104 -14.28 3.00 -12.48
N GLU A 105 -15.04 2.03 -12.96
CA GLU A 105 -15.70 1.02 -12.12
C GLU A 105 -14.78 -0.14 -11.66
N GLY A 106 -13.54 -0.23 -12.15
CA GLY A 106 -12.62 -1.34 -11.91
C GLY A 106 -12.38 -2.17 -13.17
N PRO A 107 -11.68 -3.31 -13.14
CA PRO A 107 -10.93 -3.84 -12.00
C PRO A 107 -9.71 -2.98 -11.64
N SER A 108 -9.18 -3.18 -10.44
CA SER A 108 -8.02 -2.44 -9.94
C SER A 108 -6.85 -3.37 -9.61
N GLU A 109 -5.66 -2.83 -9.66
CA GLU A 109 -4.42 -3.42 -9.17
C GLU A 109 -4.30 -3.25 -7.65
N ILE A 110 -3.26 -3.86 -7.07
CA ILE A 110 -2.80 -3.50 -5.73
C ILE A 110 -1.46 -2.79 -5.89
N ASN A 111 -1.48 -1.47 -5.79
CA ASN A 111 -0.29 -0.62 -5.91
C ASN A 111 0.32 -0.30 -4.53
N SER A 112 -0.50 -0.36 -3.48
CA SER A 112 -0.06 -0.20 -2.09
C SER A 112 0.67 -1.43 -1.57
N THR A 113 1.50 -1.25 -0.53
CA THR A 113 2.11 -2.36 0.20
C THR A 113 1.07 -2.99 1.14
N PRO A 114 0.83 -4.32 1.11
CA PRO A 114 0.04 -4.99 2.12
C PRO A 114 0.66 -4.83 3.51
N VAL A 115 -0.10 -4.39 4.52
CA VAL A 115 0.41 -4.15 5.87
C VAL A 115 0.01 -5.27 6.82
N PHE A 116 1.00 -5.91 7.45
CA PHE A 116 0.77 -6.92 8.47
C PHE A 116 0.67 -6.31 9.86
N TRP A 117 -0.43 -6.61 10.57
CA TRP A 117 -0.65 -6.20 11.96
C TRP A 117 -1.52 -7.21 12.71
N LYS A 118 -1.03 -7.78 13.81
CA LYS A 118 -1.79 -8.70 14.68
C LYS A 118 -2.48 -9.87 13.94
N ASN A 119 -1.74 -10.61 13.10
CA ASN A 119 -2.25 -11.68 12.24
C ASN A 119 -3.31 -11.24 11.20
N ARG A 120 -3.33 -9.96 10.85
CA ARG A 120 -4.18 -9.40 9.82
C ARG A 120 -3.35 -8.75 8.73
N ILE A 121 -3.91 -8.73 7.53
CA ILE A 121 -3.36 -7.99 6.39
C ILE A 121 -4.37 -6.92 5.99
N TYR A 122 -3.87 -5.70 5.82
CA TYR A 122 -4.64 -4.57 5.33
C TYR A 122 -4.12 -4.19 3.96
N VAL A 123 -5.02 -4.12 2.98
CA VAL A 123 -4.67 -3.83 1.59
C VAL A 123 -5.78 -3.05 0.90
N ALA A 124 -5.37 -2.06 0.10
CA ALA A 124 -6.28 -1.28 -0.73
C ALA A 124 -6.03 -1.52 -2.21
N THR A 125 -7.08 -1.42 -3.02
CA THR A 125 -6.99 -1.47 -4.47
C THR A 125 -6.95 -0.08 -5.09
N GLY A 126 -6.23 0.05 -6.18
CA GLY A 126 -6.14 1.24 -6.99
C GLY A 126 -5.75 0.91 -8.42
N GLN A 127 -5.88 1.87 -9.31
CA GLN A 127 -5.31 1.80 -10.65
C GLN A 127 -4.14 2.78 -10.73
N ASP A 128 -3.35 2.65 -11.76
CA ASP A 128 -2.35 3.65 -12.09
C ASP A 128 -3.01 5.04 -12.14
N PRO A 129 -2.44 6.08 -11.50
CA PRO A 129 -3.00 7.43 -11.47
C PRO A 129 -3.29 8.05 -12.83
N GLU A 130 -2.56 7.66 -13.87
CA GLU A 130 -2.82 8.11 -15.25
C GLU A 130 -4.19 7.65 -15.78
N HIS A 131 -4.82 6.66 -15.15
CA HIS A 131 -6.17 6.20 -15.47
C HIS A 131 -7.28 6.92 -14.70
N GLY A 132 -6.92 7.98 -13.97
CA GLY A 132 -7.83 8.86 -13.25
C GLY A 132 -8.34 8.26 -11.93
N GLU A 133 -9.37 8.91 -11.43
CA GLU A 133 -10.07 8.50 -10.21
C GLU A 133 -11.05 7.35 -10.47
N GLY A 134 -11.51 6.71 -9.43
CA GLY A 134 -12.52 5.65 -9.53
C GLY A 134 -12.76 4.97 -8.19
N VAL A 135 -13.50 3.88 -8.22
CA VAL A 135 -13.81 3.11 -7.02
C VAL A 135 -12.56 2.42 -6.48
N GLY A 136 -12.44 2.42 -5.15
CA GLY A 136 -11.43 1.69 -4.40
C GLY A 136 -12.07 0.67 -3.47
N HIS A 137 -11.24 -0.15 -2.88
CA HIS A 137 -11.64 -1.16 -1.91
C HIS A 137 -10.52 -1.34 -0.89
N LEU A 138 -10.80 -1.09 0.38
CA LEU A 138 -9.90 -1.39 1.49
C LEU A 138 -10.41 -2.63 2.21
N VAL A 139 -9.55 -3.62 2.41
CA VAL A 139 -9.92 -4.88 3.04
C VAL A 139 -8.95 -5.26 4.15
N CYS A 140 -9.48 -5.86 5.21
CA CYS A 140 -8.73 -6.52 6.26
C CYS A 140 -8.92 -8.03 6.14
N LEU A 141 -7.82 -8.76 6.02
CA LEU A 141 -7.77 -10.20 5.82
C LEU A 141 -7.20 -10.92 7.04
N ASP A 142 -7.68 -12.13 7.29
CA ASP A 142 -7.09 -13.06 8.27
C ASP A 142 -5.85 -13.73 7.67
N ALA A 143 -4.66 -13.30 8.13
CA ALA A 143 -3.39 -13.82 7.65
C ALA A 143 -3.14 -15.28 8.02
N THR A 144 -3.93 -15.88 8.91
CA THR A 144 -3.76 -17.26 9.38
C THR A 144 -4.38 -18.31 8.44
N LYS A 145 -5.15 -17.88 7.46
CA LYS A 145 -5.81 -18.74 6.46
C LYS A 145 -4.81 -19.34 5.47
N THR A 146 -5.29 -20.31 4.69
CA THR A 146 -4.52 -20.97 3.63
C THR A 146 -5.36 -21.21 2.38
N GLY A 147 -4.70 -21.29 1.21
CA GLY A 147 -5.34 -21.55 -0.08
C GLY A 147 -5.98 -20.28 -0.68
N ASP A 148 -7.06 -20.45 -1.45
CA ASP A 148 -7.83 -19.30 -1.96
C ASP A 148 -8.79 -18.82 -0.86
N ILE A 149 -8.48 -17.66 -0.30
CA ILE A 149 -9.22 -17.09 0.82
C ILE A 149 -10.23 -16.01 0.41
N THR A 150 -10.50 -15.85 -0.88
CA THR A 150 -11.39 -14.81 -1.40
C THR A 150 -12.75 -14.79 -0.70
N LYS A 151 -13.30 -15.98 -0.39
CA LYS A 151 -14.63 -16.09 0.27
C LYS A 151 -14.57 -16.23 1.79
N THR A 152 -13.41 -16.52 2.37
CA THR A 152 -13.30 -16.94 3.78
C THR A 152 -12.28 -16.13 4.59
N GLY A 153 -11.49 -15.30 3.95
CA GLY A 153 -10.40 -14.56 4.59
C GLY A 153 -10.75 -13.15 5.04
N VAL A 154 -11.87 -12.60 4.57
CA VAL A 154 -12.27 -11.23 4.89
C VAL A 154 -12.74 -11.15 6.34
N ILE A 155 -12.11 -10.26 7.13
CA ILE A 155 -12.55 -9.88 8.47
C ILE A 155 -13.52 -8.71 8.37
N TRP A 156 -13.14 -7.67 7.60
CA TRP A 156 -14.00 -6.55 7.26
C TRP A 156 -13.54 -5.93 5.93
N GLU A 157 -14.44 -5.18 5.31
CA GLU A 157 -14.18 -4.40 4.10
C GLU A 157 -14.75 -2.98 4.22
N PHE A 158 -14.09 -2.03 3.56
CA PHE A 158 -14.53 -0.65 3.48
C PHE A 158 -14.52 -0.19 2.02
N LYS A 159 -15.73 0.01 1.46
CA LYS A 159 -15.97 0.44 0.08
C LYS A 159 -16.19 1.95 -0.04
N GLY A 160 -16.10 2.70 1.06
CA GLY A 160 -16.25 4.16 1.11
C GLY A 160 -14.99 4.94 0.72
N ILE A 161 -14.01 4.27 0.13
CA ILE A 161 -12.74 4.83 -0.33
C ILE A 161 -12.70 4.84 -1.86
N ASN A 162 -12.12 5.87 -2.46
CA ASN A 162 -11.80 5.86 -3.88
C ASN A 162 -10.51 5.07 -4.15
N ARG A 163 -10.08 4.97 -5.40
CA ARG A 163 -8.81 4.32 -5.76
C ARG A 163 -7.69 4.78 -4.84
N SER A 164 -6.95 3.84 -4.29
CA SER A 164 -5.84 4.12 -3.39
C SER A 164 -4.56 3.44 -3.86
N ILE A 165 -3.51 4.21 -3.98
CA ILE A 165 -2.13 3.75 -4.14
C ILE A 165 -1.37 3.88 -2.81
N SER A 166 -2.05 4.40 -1.77
CA SER A 166 -1.49 4.66 -0.45
C SER A 166 -1.42 3.38 0.37
N THR A 167 -0.31 3.21 1.05
CA THR A 167 -0.11 2.14 2.04
C THR A 167 -0.77 2.55 3.37
N VAL A 168 -1.45 1.61 4.00
CA VAL A 168 -2.06 1.80 5.32
C VAL A 168 -0.99 2.09 6.37
N SER A 169 -1.26 3.01 7.28
CA SER A 169 -0.51 3.15 8.53
C SER A 169 -1.40 2.91 9.74
N ILE A 170 -0.86 2.25 10.77
CA ILE A 170 -1.61 1.90 11.98
C ILE A 170 -0.85 2.45 13.19
N ASP A 171 -1.57 3.16 14.06
CA ASP A 171 -1.04 3.57 15.35
C ASP A 171 -1.11 2.39 16.33
N PRO A 172 0.03 1.86 16.78
CA PRO A 172 0.05 0.69 17.66
C PRO A 172 -0.54 0.97 19.05
N THR A 173 -0.61 2.24 19.46
CA THR A 173 -1.13 2.66 20.76
C THR A 173 -2.65 2.74 20.76
N THR A 174 -3.23 3.31 19.73
CA THR A 174 -4.68 3.55 19.64
C THR A 174 -5.42 2.46 18.87
N GLY A 175 -4.72 1.73 17.98
CA GLY A 175 -5.33 0.80 17.04
C GLY A 175 -6.04 1.48 15.87
N LEU A 176 -5.86 2.79 15.71
CA LEU A 176 -6.41 3.53 14.58
C LEU A 176 -5.60 3.28 13.31
N LEU A 177 -6.31 3.13 12.22
CA LEU A 177 -5.79 2.93 10.88
C LEU A 177 -6.01 4.19 10.05
N PHE A 178 -4.97 4.59 9.33
CA PHE A 178 -5.01 5.74 8.44
C PHE A 178 -4.62 5.33 7.02
N ILE A 179 -5.32 5.88 6.03
CA ILE A 179 -5.04 5.65 4.61
C ILE A 179 -5.50 6.87 3.81
N GLY A 180 -4.77 7.16 2.73
CA GLY A 180 -5.19 8.13 1.74
C GLY A 180 -5.78 7.48 0.51
N ASP A 181 -6.62 8.19 -0.25
CA ASP A 181 -6.98 7.81 -1.61
C ASP A 181 -6.46 8.82 -2.64
N PHE A 182 -6.47 8.42 -3.90
CA PHE A 182 -5.94 9.27 -4.96
C PHE A 182 -6.76 10.56 -5.16
N SER A 183 -8.06 10.55 -4.81
CA SER A 183 -8.90 11.76 -4.86
C SER A 183 -8.56 12.80 -3.77
N GLY A 184 -7.57 12.54 -2.90
CA GLY A 184 -7.09 13.49 -1.90
C GLY A 184 -7.77 13.35 -0.53
N PHE A 185 -8.46 12.26 -0.24
CA PHE A 185 -9.06 12.05 1.07
C PHE A 185 -8.19 11.17 1.96
N VAL A 186 -8.01 11.60 3.21
CA VAL A 186 -7.43 10.79 4.29
C VAL A 186 -8.56 10.26 5.16
N TYR A 187 -8.51 8.97 5.47
CA TYR A 187 -9.49 8.28 6.29
C TYR A 187 -8.85 7.81 7.58
N CYS A 188 -9.59 7.94 8.69
CA CYS A 188 -9.28 7.31 9.96
C CYS A 188 -10.33 6.24 10.25
N LEU A 189 -9.88 5.00 10.36
CA LEU A 189 -10.73 3.86 10.69
C LEU A 189 -10.22 3.14 11.94
N GLU A 190 -11.07 2.36 12.54
CA GLU A 190 -10.67 1.38 13.54
C GLU A 190 -10.09 0.15 12.85
N SER A 191 -8.85 -0.23 13.16
CA SER A 191 -8.17 -1.33 12.47
C SER A 191 -8.85 -2.68 12.70
N GLU A 192 -9.54 -2.87 13.80
CA GLU A 192 -10.19 -4.14 14.13
C GLU A 192 -11.51 -4.36 13.42
N THR A 193 -12.27 -3.31 13.16
CA THR A 193 -13.66 -3.39 12.67
C THR A 193 -13.90 -2.73 11.32
N GLY A 194 -12.96 -1.88 10.86
CA GLY A 194 -13.14 -1.06 9.66
C GLY A 194 -14.12 0.12 9.85
N LYS A 195 -14.53 0.41 11.11
CA LYS A 195 -15.43 1.53 11.40
C LYS A 195 -14.73 2.85 11.07
N LEU A 196 -15.36 3.63 10.19
CA LEU A 196 -14.90 4.97 9.87
C LEU A 196 -15.19 5.92 11.05
N HIS A 197 -14.15 6.63 11.50
CA HIS A 197 -14.27 7.72 12.47
C HIS A 197 -14.41 9.06 11.78
N TRP A 198 -13.51 9.38 10.85
CA TRP A 198 -13.55 10.62 10.09
C TRP A 198 -12.84 10.51 8.75
N LYS A 199 -13.13 11.50 7.92
CA LYS A 199 -12.49 11.75 6.62
C LYS A 199 -12.00 13.19 6.59
N PHE A 200 -10.78 13.41 6.06
CA PHE A 200 -10.15 14.72 5.87
C PHE A 200 -9.87 14.93 4.39
N ASP A 201 -10.17 16.11 3.88
CA ASP A 201 -9.98 16.50 2.48
C ASP A 201 -8.70 17.33 2.35
N MET A 202 -7.70 16.78 1.66
CA MET A 202 -6.43 17.44 1.32
C MET A 202 -6.59 18.45 0.18
N LYS A 203 -7.67 18.34 -0.61
CA LYS A 203 -8.02 19.15 -1.78
C LYS A 203 -7.15 18.96 -3.02
N ALA A 204 -6.12 18.12 -2.95
CA ALA A 204 -5.26 17.75 -4.06
C ALA A 204 -5.02 16.23 -4.05
N HIS A 205 -4.53 15.67 -5.15
CA HIS A 205 -4.29 14.25 -5.26
C HIS A 205 -3.18 13.78 -4.30
N MET A 206 -3.37 12.61 -3.73
CA MET A 206 -2.40 11.99 -2.85
C MET A 206 -1.67 10.84 -3.55
N TRP A 207 -0.38 11.04 -3.81
CA TRP A 207 0.55 10.02 -4.31
C TRP A 207 1.25 9.30 -3.16
N SER A 208 1.37 9.97 -2.03
CA SER A 208 2.07 9.47 -0.86
C SER A 208 1.17 8.58 0.00
N SER A 209 1.79 7.85 0.92
CA SER A 209 1.09 7.18 2.00
C SER A 209 1.06 8.04 3.25
N THR A 210 0.13 7.76 4.15
CA THR A 210 0.16 8.31 5.50
C THR A 210 1.30 7.70 6.30
N MET A 211 1.86 8.46 7.25
CA MET A 211 2.82 7.96 8.23
C MET A 211 2.33 8.29 9.63
N VAL A 212 2.35 7.29 10.52
CA VAL A 212 2.03 7.47 11.94
C VAL A 212 3.31 7.46 12.77
N ALA A 213 3.50 8.50 13.56
CA ALA A 213 4.57 8.56 14.55
C ALA A 213 4.17 9.50 15.70
N ASP A 214 4.52 9.15 16.93
CA ASP A 214 4.31 9.96 18.12
C ASP A 214 2.88 10.51 18.29
N GLY A 215 1.88 9.64 18.09
CA GLY A 215 0.47 10.01 18.19
C GLY A 215 -0.03 10.99 17.13
N LYS A 216 0.68 11.11 16.02
CA LYS A 216 0.38 12.00 14.91
C LYS A 216 0.36 11.25 13.58
N VAL A 217 -0.39 11.78 12.63
CA VAL A 217 -0.48 11.31 11.25
C VAL A 217 0.08 12.40 10.35
N TYR A 218 1.04 12.05 9.53
CA TYR A 218 1.71 12.95 8.60
C TYR A 218 1.36 12.55 7.17
N VAL A 219 1.05 13.55 6.34
CA VAL A 219 0.63 13.33 4.95
C VAL A 219 1.01 14.53 4.10
N GLY A 220 1.33 14.27 2.83
CA GLY A 220 1.57 15.30 1.82
C GLY A 220 0.78 15.03 0.56
N ASP A 221 0.56 16.04 -0.26
CA ASP A 221 -0.16 15.98 -1.52
C ASP A 221 0.61 16.59 -2.71
N GLU A 222 0.00 16.56 -3.90
CA GLU A 222 0.64 17.04 -5.12
C GLU A 222 0.69 18.58 -5.26
N ASP A 223 -0.08 19.32 -4.46
CA ASP A 223 0.02 20.79 -4.39
C ASP A 223 1.13 21.26 -3.43
N GLY A 224 1.77 20.29 -2.73
CA GLY A 224 2.84 20.55 -1.78
C GLY A 224 2.35 20.86 -0.38
N ASP A 225 1.09 20.64 -0.10
CA ASP A 225 0.57 20.76 1.26
C ASP A 225 1.03 19.58 2.11
N PHE A 226 1.55 19.89 3.28
CA PHE A 226 1.98 18.95 4.30
C PHE A 226 1.15 19.16 5.56
N VAL A 227 0.36 18.15 5.90
CA VAL A 227 -0.61 18.20 7.00
C VAL A 227 -0.23 17.24 8.10
N VAL A 228 -0.36 17.69 9.33
CA VAL A 228 -0.19 16.88 10.55
C VAL A 228 -1.52 16.80 11.27
N LEU A 229 -2.05 15.59 11.42
CA LEU A 229 -3.30 15.32 12.13
C LEU A 229 -3.00 14.59 13.43
N ALA A 230 -3.88 14.70 14.42
CA ALA A 230 -3.80 13.87 15.62
C ALA A 230 -4.22 12.43 15.29
N SER A 231 -3.50 11.44 15.84
CA SER A 231 -3.93 10.04 15.83
C SER A 231 -5.03 9.85 16.88
N SER A 232 -6.25 10.25 16.56
CA SER A 232 -7.40 10.19 17.48
C SER A 232 -8.71 9.92 16.74
N VAL A 233 -9.72 9.47 17.48
CA VAL A 233 -11.10 9.26 16.97
C VAL A 233 -11.79 10.57 16.61
N GLU A 234 -11.32 11.69 17.16
CA GLU A 234 -11.78 13.02 16.80
C GLU A 234 -10.84 13.64 15.77
N LYS A 235 -11.40 14.14 14.68
CA LYS A 235 -10.62 14.82 13.64
C LYS A 235 -10.02 16.12 14.16
N LYS A 236 -8.69 16.21 14.21
CA LYS A 236 -7.97 17.39 14.65
C LYS A 236 -6.73 17.63 13.79
N VAL A 237 -6.68 18.74 13.10
CA VAL A 237 -5.49 19.26 12.43
C VAL A 237 -4.58 19.90 13.48
N LEU A 238 -3.32 19.50 13.52
CA LEU A 238 -2.30 20.01 14.43
C LEU A 238 -1.42 21.05 13.77
N SER A 239 -1.11 20.84 12.48
CA SER A 239 -0.29 21.74 11.68
C SER A 239 -0.59 21.55 10.19
N GLU A 240 -0.43 22.60 9.43
CA GLU A 240 -0.55 22.63 7.98
C GLU A 240 0.46 23.64 7.43
N CYS A 241 1.21 23.23 6.41
CA CYS A 241 2.14 24.12 5.69
C CYS A 241 2.27 23.66 4.25
N ASN A 242 2.63 24.59 3.36
CA ASN A 242 2.94 24.27 1.97
C ASN A 242 4.46 24.39 1.75
N VAL A 243 5.06 23.36 1.14
CA VAL A 243 6.52 23.29 0.89
C VAL A 243 6.92 23.82 -0.49
N GLY A 244 5.96 24.33 -1.26
CA GLY A 244 6.20 25.02 -2.53
C GLY A 244 6.45 24.10 -3.73
N ALA A 245 6.32 22.79 -3.57
CA ALA A 245 6.43 21.81 -4.65
C ALA A 245 5.75 20.48 -4.25
N PRO A 246 5.26 19.68 -5.22
CA PRO A 246 4.55 18.42 -4.98
C PRO A 246 5.28 17.46 -4.04
N ILE A 247 4.54 16.81 -3.14
CA ILE A 247 5.01 15.76 -2.24
C ILE A 247 4.46 14.42 -2.73
N PHE A 248 5.29 13.67 -3.48
CA PHE A 248 4.92 12.36 -4.00
C PHE A 248 5.38 11.21 -3.11
N SER A 249 6.28 11.47 -2.15
CA SER A 249 6.83 10.46 -1.26
C SER A 249 6.21 10.50 0.12
N THR A 250 6.10 9.34 0.75
CA THR A 250 5.71 9.25 2.15
C THR A 250 6.80 9.86 3.05
N PRO A 251 6.47 10.74 3.99
CA PRO A 251 7.43 11.23 4.97
C PRO A 251 7.95 10.08 5.83
N ILE A 252 9.19 10.17 6.30
CA ILE A 252 9.78 9.15 7.18
C ILE A 252 10.40 9.78 8.42
N VAL A 253 10.46 9.03 9.51
CA VAL A 253 11.15 9.42 10.74
C VAL A 253 12.32 8.46 10.98
N ALA A 254 13.48 9.02 11.17
CA ALA A 254 14.69 8.27 11.52
C ALA A 254 15.63 9.12 12.38
N ASN A 255 16.26 8.50 13.39
CA ASN A 255 17.29 9.14 14.22
C ASN A 255 16.84 10.48 14.86
N GLY A 256 15.58 10.56 15.30
CA GLY A 256 15.03 11.77 15.92
C GLY A 256 14.69 12.91 14.94
N SER A 257 14.76 12.66 13.65
CA SER A 257 14.42 13.61 12.61
C SER A 257 13.36 13.09 11.68
N MET A 258 12.54 14.02 11.15
CA MET A 258 11.57 13.74 10.09
C MET A 258 12.14 14.22 8.75
N TYR A 259 11.97 13.41 7.74
CA TYR A 259 12.39 13.70 6.37
C TYR A 259 11.15 13.81 5.49
N ILE A 260 11.00 14.95 4.83
CA ILE A 260 9.90 15.24 3.90
C ILE A 260 10.53 15.56 2.56
N CYS A 261 10.23 14.76 1.54
CA CYS A 261 10.76 15.00 0.20
C CYS A 261 9.65 15.56 -0.70
N SER A 262 9.86 16.79 -1.16
CA SER A 262 9.09 17.32 -2.29
C SER A 262 9.81 16.98 -3.60
N GLN A 263 9.20 17.32 -4.73
CA GLN A 263 9.82 17.12 -6.05
C GLN A 263 11.18 17.84 -6.21
N THR A 264 11.41 18.88 -5.45
CA THR A 264 12.61 19.74 -5.61
C THR A 264 13.55 19.75 -4.41
N HIS A 265 13.05 19.45 -3.21
CA HIS A 265 13.82 19.57 -1.97
C HIS A 265 13.55 18.43 -1.00
N MET A 266 14.54 18.13 -0.19
CA MET A 266 14.37 17.33 1.03
C MET A 266 14.43 18.25 2.25
N PHE A 267 13.37 18.26 3.03
CA PHE A 267 13.30 18.97 4.30
C PHE A 267 13.60 18.00 5.43
N VAL A 268 14.47 18.43 6.34
CA VAL A 268 14.80 17.67 7.55
C VAL A 268 14.35 18.49 8.75
N VAL A 269 13.43 17.94 9.53
CA VAL A 269 12.85 18.59 10.72
C VAL A 269 13.19 17.75 11.94
N GLY A 270 13.77 18.36 12.95
CA GLY A 270 14.13 17.70 14.21
C GLY A 270 14.44 18.71 15.30
N ASP A 271 14.39 18.27 16.55
CA ASP A 271 14.77 19.11 17.68
C ASP A 271 16.27 19.46 17.60
N GLY A 272 16.59 20.78 17.57
CA GLY A 272 17.95 21.27 17.52
C GLY A 272 18.65 21.15 16.16
N ALA A 273 17.92 20.89 15.09
CA ALA A 273 18.49 20.91 13.75
C ALA A 273 18.99 22.33 13.40
N THR A 274 20.31 22.47 13.20
CA THR A 274 20.87 23.72 12.65
C THR A 274 20.44 23.81 11.18
N PRO A 275 19.85 24.94 10.73
CA PRO A 275 19.49 25.11 9.33
C PRO A 275 20.70 24.90 8.42
N VAL A 276 20.67 23.90 7.56
CA VAL A 276 21.67 23.74 6.52
C VAL A 276 21.27 24.67 5.38
N GLN A 277 22.05 25.67 5.09
CA GLN A 277 21.86 26.48 3.89
C GLN A 277 21.97 25.57 2.66
N SER A 278 20.99 25.63 1.79
CA SER A 278 21.07 24.93 0.51
C SER A 278 22.33 25.37 -0.23
N ALA A 279 23.18 24.42 -0.61
CA ALA A 279 24.27 24.74 -1.53
C ALA A 279 23.63 25.27 -2.83
N ALA A 280 23.98 26.53 -3.16
CA ALA A 280 23.57 27.08 -4.44
C ALA A 280 24.07 26.15 -5.55
N LYS A 281 23.23 25.79 -6.49
CA LYS A 281 23.67 25.07 -7.69
C LYS A 281 24.74 25.88 -8.40
N PRO A 282 25.83 25.24 -8.85
CA PRO A 282 26.82 25.89 -9.70
C PRO A 282 26.25 26.31 -11.05
#